data_3828d81a3d7abe4cdc3c605c0fb24857
#
_entry.id   3828d81a3d7abe4cdc3c605c0fb24857
#
_cell.length_a   1.000
_cell.length_b   1.000
_cell.length_c   1.000
_cell.angle_alpha   90.00
_cell.angle_beta   90.00
_cell.angle_gamma   90.00
#
_symmetry.space_group_name_H-M   'P 1'
#
loop_
_entity.id
_entity.type
_entity.pdbx_description
1 polymer ?
#
loop_
_entity_poly.entity_id
_entity_poly.type
_entity_poly.pdbx_seq_one_letter_code
_entity_poly.pdbx_strand_id
1 'polypeptide(L)'
;ASIYGAHSGNRNNFGRSIVLQNLLNINLGAGAFVTGSGANLLAAALIGGAIGGKVFFGDWMMAMFPIMVGLMFIGYFIAMKIFFPLSPEERLPQIEGGMDRLREELSKLGKIDIQEIKAIVLFVLILGFWATDRLHGISATSVAFVGAVIALLPRIGIVKWNEVDIPWHLM
;
A
#
# COMPACT_ATOMS: atom_id res chain seq x y z
N ALA A 1 -0.08 -18.72 -0.31
CA ALA A 1 0.03 -19.79 0.71
C ALA A 1 0.60 -21.06 0.11
N SER A 2 0.15 -21.50 -1.09
CA SER A 2 0.64 -22.71 -1.76
C SER A 2 2.10 -22.65 -2.22
N ILE A 3 2.63 -21.46 -2.51
CA ILE A 3 4.01 -21.27 -2.98
C ILE A 3 5.05 -21.61 -1.90
N TYR A 4 4.69 -21.48 -0.63
CA TYR A 4 5.57 -21.72 0.51
C TYR A 4 5.26 -23.02 1.27
N GLY A 5 4.49 -23.93 0.69
CA GLY A 5 4.07 -25.16 1.39
C GLY A 5 3.24 -24.90 2.66
N ALA A 6 2.79 -23.67 2.86
CA ALA A 6 1.97 -23.29 4.00
C ALA A 6 0.52 -23.72 3.75
N HIS A 7 0.22 -24.98 4.00
CA HIS A 7 -1.15 -25.47 4.02
C HIS A 7 -1.87 -24.98 5.28
N SER A 8 -3.18 -24.73 5.15
CA SER A 8 -4.05 -24.41 6.29
C SER A 8 -3.96 -25.53 7.34
N GLY A 9 -3.25 -25.29 8.43
CA GLY A 9 -2.99 -26.28 9.47
C GLY A 9 -1.53 -26.39 9.91
N ASN A 10 -0.56 -26.06 9.07
CA ASN A 10 0.83 -25.99 9.45
C ASN A 10 1.15 -24.68 10.17
N ARG A 11 1.26 -24.74 11.47
CA ARG A 11 1.64 -23.60 12.32
C ARG A 11 3.16 -23.45 12.31
N ASN A 12 3.70 -22.69 11.36
CA ASN A 12 5.12 -22.31 11.36
C ASN A 12 5.31 -20.85 11.79
N ASN A 13 6.46 -20.52 12.37
CA ASN A 13 6.76 -19.18 12.82
C ASN A 13 6.95 -18.21 11.66
N PHE A 14 7.41 -18.69 10.51
CA PHE A 14 7.54 -17.89 9.28
C PHE A 14 6.17 -17.32 8.84
N GLY A 15 5.16 -18.18 8.70
CA GLY A 15 3.81 -17.75 8.30
C GLY A 15 3.18 -16.78 9.29
N ARG A 16 3.31 -17.05 10.61
CA ARG A 16 2.82 -16.16 11.66
C ARG A 16 3.49 -14.80 11.64
N SER A 17 4.79 -14.78 11.47
CA SER A 17 5.60 -13.58 11.37
C SER A 17 5.20 -12.73 10.16
N ILE A 18 5.00 -13.34 8.99
CA ILE A 18 4.53 -12.63 7.78
C ILE A 18 3.15 -12.01 7.98
N VAL A 19 2.19 -12.76 8.57
CA VAL A 19 0.84 -12.24 8.81
C VAL A 19 0.87 -11.06 9.77
N LEU A 20 1.59 -11.20 10.91
CA LEU A 20 1.73 -10.11 11.87
C LEU A 20 2.42 -8.90 11.25
N GLN A 21 3.52 -9.12 10.52
CA GLN A 21 4.25 -8.05 9.85
C GLN A 21 3.39 -7.34 8.81
N ASN A 22 2.58 -8.09 8.06
CA ASN A 22 1.67 -7.51 7.08
C ASN A 22 0.62 -6.62 7.73
N LEU A 23 0.01 -7.07 8.84
CA LEU A 23 -0.94 -6.27 9.62
C LEU A 23 -0.30 -4.99 10.17
N LEU A 24 0.90 -5.08 10.73
CA LEU A 24 1.64 -3.92 11.22
C LEU A 24 1.98 -2.94 10.10
N ASN A 25 2.50 -3.44 8.98
CA ASN A 25 2.92 -2.61 7.85
C ASN A 25 1.75 -1.90 7.16
N ILE A 26 0.58 -2.54 7.06
CA ILE A 26 -0.63 -1.91 6.52
C ILE A 26 -1.04 -0.72 7.40
N ASN A 27 -1.09 -0.92 8.73
CA ASN A 27 -1.50 0.14 9.65
C ASN A 27 -0.47 1.28 9.74
N LEU A 28 0.82 0.95 9.86
CA LEU A 28 1.89 1.95 9.90
C LEU A 28 2.04 2.69 8.56
N GLY A 29 1.95 1.96 7.44
CA GLY A 29 1.96 2.55 6.11
C GLY A 29 0.80 3.51 5.90
N ALA A 30 -0.40 3.16 6.36
CA ALA A 30 -1.55 4.06 6.33
C ALA A 30 -1.28 5.35 7.14
N GLY A 31 -0.61 5.26 8.29
CA GLY A 31 -0.26 6.43 9.10
C GLY A 31 0.76 7.37 8.45
N ALA A 32 1.63 6.84 7.58
CA ALA A 32 2.70 7.60 6.91
C ALA A 32 2.17 8.67 5.93
N PHE A 33 0.98 8.47 5.37
CA PHE A 33 0.37 9.35 4.38
C PHE A 33 -0.95 9.92 4.88
N VAL A 34 -1.20 11.22 4.65
CA VAL A 34 -2.44 11.86 5.08
C VAL A 34 -3.68 11.20 4.45
N THR A 35 -3.55 10.69 3.24
CA THR A 35 -4.61 9.97 2.50
C THR A 35 -4.74 8.50 2.88
N GLY A 36 -3.88 7.98 3.75
CA GLY A 36 -3.84 6.58 4.11
C GLY A 36 -5.04 6.11 4.96
N SER A 37 -5.72 7.05 5.64
CA SER A 37 -6.95 6.75 6.38
C SER A 37 -7.82 7.99 6.56
N GLY A 38 -9.13 7.79 6.77
CA GLY A 38 -10.06 8.88 7.11
C GLY A 38 -9.69 9.58 8.42
N ALA A 39 -9.13 8.85 9.38
CA ALA A 39 -8.66 9.41 10.64
C ALA A 39 -7.51 10.42 10.45
N ASN A 40 -6.59 10.15 9.51
CA ASN A 40 -5.50 11.08 9.19
C ASN A 40 -6.03 12.37 8.57
N LEU A 41 -7.03 12.26 7.68
CA LEU A 41 -7.67 13.44 7.08
C LEU A 41 -8.37 14.29 8.14
N LEU A 42 -9.06 13.66 9.08
CA LEU A 42 -9.70 14.35 10.20
C LEU A 42 -8.65 15.02 11.10
N ALA A 43 -7.58 14.30 11.45
CA ALA A 43 -6.48 14.86 12.25
C ALA A 43 -5.83 16.06 11.55
N ALA A 44 -5.54 15.95 10.25
CA ALA A 44 -4.99 17.06 9.47
C ALA A 44 -5.93 18.28 9.45
N ALA A 45 -7.25 18.05 9.34
CA ALA A 45 -8.24 19.13 9.40
C ALA A 45 -8.29 19.81 10.79
N LEU A 46 -8.27 19.03 11.88
CA LEU A 46 -8.23 19.55 13.25
C LEU A 46 -6.97 20.34 13.54
N ILE A 47 -5.79 19.81 13.14
CA ILE A 47 -4.52 20.50 13.28
C ILE A 47 -4.53 21.81 12.48
N GLY A 48 -5.00 21.76 11.23
CA GLY A 48 -5.13 22.95 10.38
C GLY A 48 -6.01 24.02 11.01
N GLY A 49 -7.15 23.63 11.59
CA GLY A 49 -8.02 24.55 12.33
C GLY A 49 -7.36 25.18 13.56
N ALA A 50 -6.59 24.39 14.31
CA ALA A 50 -5.89 24.84 15.51
C ALA A 50 -4.75 25.83 15.20
N ILE A 51 -4.01 25.62 14.10
CA ILE A 51 -2.89 26.49 13.69
C ILE A 51 -3.32 27.66 12.79
N GLY A 52 -4.61 27.75 12.44
CA GLY A 52 -5.14 28.77 11.50
C GLY A 52 -4.63 28.60 10.07
N GLY A 53 -4.30 27.38 9.65
CA GLY A 53 -3.73 27.08 8.33
C GLY A 53 -4.18 25.74 7.77
N LYS A 54 -3.51 25.26 6.72
CA LYS A 54 -3.73 23.94 6.13
C LYS A 54 -2.52 23.05 6.41
N VAL A 55 -2.79 21.77 6.68
CA VAL A 55 -1.77 20.72 6.69
C VAL A 55 -1.68 20.14 5.28
N PHE A 56 -0.55 20.33 4.63
CA PHE A 56 -0.29 19.81 3.29
C PHE A 56 0.17 18.35 3.35
N PHE A 57 0.00 17.65 2.23
CA PHE A 57 0.42 16.25 2.10
C PHE A 57 1.92 16.09 2.40
N GLY A 58 2.74 16.99 1.87
CA GLY A 58 4.17 16.99 2.10
C GLY A 58 4.55 17.21 3.58
N ASP A 59 3.84 18.09 4.29
CA ASP A 59 4.07 18.34 5.73
C ASP A 59 3.80 17.11 6.57
N TRP A 60 2.65 16.47 6.30
CA TRP A 60 2.29 15.23 6.97
C TRP A 60 3.31 14.13 6.71
N MET A 61 3.68 13.94 5.44
CA MET A 61 4.64 12.91 5.05
C MET A 61 6.02 13.15 5.68
N MET A 62 6.52 14.38 5.68
CA MET A 62 7.79 14.72 6.32
C MET A 62 7.80 14.44 7.82
N ALA A 63 6.68 14.67 8.51
CA ALA A 63 6.56 14.42 9.93
C ALA A 63 6.36 12.93 10.26
N MET A 64 5.46 12.27 9.55
CA MET A 64 4.98 10.93 9.92
C MET A 64 5.76 9.79 9.26
N PHE A 65 6.22 9.97 8.01
CA PHE A 65 6.90 8.90 7.27
C PHE A 65 8.15 8.37 7.98
N PRO A 66 9.09 9.21 8.49
CA PRO A 66 10.26 8.70 9.20
C PRO A 66 9.90 7.92 10.46
N ILE A 67 8.88 8.37 11.20
CA ILE A 67 8.40 7.71 12.42
C ILE A 67 7.82 6.35 12.08
N MET A 68 6.94 6.28 11.06
CA MET A 68 6.29 5.04 10.65
C MET A 68 7.28 4.02 10.10
N VAL A 69 8.26 4.46 9.31
CA VAL A 69 9.36 3.60 8.83
C VAL A 69 10.18 3.07 10.00
N GLY A 70 10.54 3.91 10.96
CA GLY A 70 11.23 3.48 12.18
C GLY A 70 10.44 2.41 12.95
N LEU A 71 9.14 2.62 13.13
CA LEU A 71 8.24 1.66 13.79
C LEU A 71 8.11 0.36 12.98
N MET A 72 8.12 0.40 11.64
CA MET A 72 8.13 -0.80 10.81
C MET A 72 9.38 -1.65 11.05
N PHE A 73 10.56 -1.05 11.13
CA PHE A 73 11.80 -1.76 11.44
C PHE A 73 11.78 -2.35 12.85
N ILE A 74 11.32 -1.58 13.84
CA ILE A 74 11.18 -2.05 15.23
C ILE A 74 10.19 -3.23 15.27
N GLY A 75 9.03 -3.08 14.63
CA GLY A 75 8.01 -4.12 14.55
C GLY A 75 8.53 -5.39 13.87
N TYR A 76 9.28 -5.25 12.77
CA TYR A 76 9.93 -6.36 12.09
C TYR A 76 10.90 -7.08 13.04
N PHE A 77 11.77 -6.33 13.71
CA PHE A 77 12.75 -6.90 14.62
C PHE A 77 12.09 -7.66 15.78
N ILE A 78 11.08 -7.04 16.39
CA ILE A 78 10.32 -7.66 17.50
C ILE A 78 9.59 -8.92 17.01
N ALA A 79 8.90 -8.85 15.87
CA ALA A 79 8.15 -9.99 15.34
C ALA A 79 9.07 -11.18 15.02
N MET A 80 10.17 -10.93 14.32
CA MET A 80 11.07 -11.99 13.80
C MET A 80 12.07 -12.51 14.85
N LYS A 81 12.41 -11.70 15.85
CA LYS A 81 13.46 -12.07 16.81
C LYS A 81 12.92 -12.46 18.18
N ILE A 82 11.78 -11.86 18.58
CA ILE A 82 11.23 -12.04 19.95
C ILE A 82 10.01 -12.96 19.90
N PHE A 83 8.98 -12.61 19.12
CA PHE A 83 7.72 -13.36 19.15
C PHE A 83 7.73 -14.64 18.32
N PHE A 84 8.33 -14.59 17.13
CA PHE A 84 8.33 -15.71 16.20
C PHE A 84 9.75 -15.92 15.63
N PRO A 85 10.72 -16.34 16.48
CA PRO A 85 12.07 -16.62 16.00
C PRO A 85 12.02 -17.74 14.97
N LEU A 86 12.64 -17.47 13.82
CA LEU A 86 12.71 -18.45 12.73
C LEU A 86 13.69 -19.57 13.07
N SER A 87 13.26 -20.80 12.91
CA SER A 87 14.14 -21.97 12.95
C SER A 87 15.13 -21.94 11.77
N PRO A 88 16.26 -22.66 11.85
CA PRO A 88 17.20 -22.76 10.71
C PRO A 88 16.54 -23.25 9.43
N GLU A 89 15.57 -24.15 9.52
CA GLU A 89 14.81 -24.71 8.40
C GLU A 89 13.86 -23.68 7.78
N GLU A 90 13.23 -22.82 8.58
CA GLU A 90 12.33 -21.75 8.14
C GLU A 90 13.07 -20.56 7.51
N ARG A 91 14.39 -20.44 7.70
CA ARG A 91 15.19 -19.37 7.11
C ARG A 91 15.47 -19.57 5.63
N LEU A 92 15.32 -20.79 5.14
CA LEU A 92 15.47 -21.15 3.74
C LEU A 92 14.07 -21.35 3.15
N PRO A 93 13.46 -20.34 2.53
CA PRO A 93 12.14 -20.48 1.93
C PRO A 93 12.20 -21.53 0.83
N GLN A 94 11.54 -22.66 1.05
CA GLN A 94 11.36 -23.67 0.03
C GLN A 94 10.19 -23.23 -0.86
N ILE A 95 10.52 -22.61 -1.98
CA ILE A 95 9.54 -22.33 -3.01
C ILE A 95 9.34 -23.62 -3.78
N GLU A 96 8.16 -24.23 -3.72
CA GLU A 96 7.82 -25.38 -4.55
C GLU A 96 8.02 -25.02 -6.03
N GLY A 97 8.91 -25.76 -6.72
CA GLY A 97 9.32 -25.45 -8.10
C GLY A 97 10.45 -24.41 -8.23
N GLY A 98 10.93 -23.83 -7.11
CA GLY A 98 12.10 -22.97 -7.07
C GLY A 98 12.00 -21.72 -7.97
N MET A 99 13.15 -21.27 -8.44
CA MET A 99 13.25 -20.08 -9.32
C MET A 99 12.62 -20.31 -10.70
N ASP A 100 12.50 -21.56 -11.14
CA ASP A 100 11.95 -21.86 -12.46
C ASP A 100 10.45 -21.59 -12.50
N ARG A 101 9.73 -21.87 -11.42
CA ARG A 101 8.32 -21.48 -11.29
C ARG A 101 8.12 -19.97 -11.29
N LEU A 102 9.01 -19.23 -10.61
CA LEU A 102 8.93 -17.75 -10.65
C LEU A 102 9.20 -17.20 -12.05
N ARG A 103 10.14 -17.79 -12.79
CA ARG A 103 10.41 -17.43 -14.18
C ARG A 103 9.23 -17.76 -15.10
N GLU A 104 8.60 -18.92 -14.87
CA GLU A 104 7.39 -19.31 -15.59
C GLU A 104 6.25 -18.33 -15.35
N GLU A 105 5.95 -18.00 -14.08
CA GLU A 105 4.94 -17.00 -13.74
C GLU A 105 5.27 -15.62 -14.33
N LEU A 106 6.54 -15.19 -14.26
CA LEU A 106 6.99 -13.95 -14.88
C LEU A 106 6.77 -13.97 -16.40
N SER A 107 7.04 -15.10 -17.06
CA SER A 107 6.84 -15.24 -18.51
C SER A 107 5.37 -15.16 -18.93
N LYS A 108 4.45 -15.57 -18.04
CA LYS A 108 2.99 -15.49 -18.27
C LYS A 108 2.46 -14.07 -18.22
N LEU A 109 3.15 -13.14 -17.53
CA LEU A 109 2.72 -11.74 -17.44
C LEU A 109 2.79 -11.02 -18.79
N GLY A 110 3.63 -11.49 -19.71
CA GLY A 110 3.74 -10.91 -21.05
C GLY A 110 4.41 -9.55 -21.08
N LYS A 111 4.14 -8.78 -22.12
CA LYS A 111 4.62 -7.39 -22.28
C LYS A 111 3.65 -6.42 -21.63
N ILE A 112 4.18 -5.30 -21.16
CA ILE A 112 3.39 -4.21 -20.60
C ILE A 112 2.29 -3.79 -21.58
N ASP A 113 1.04 -3.83 -21.12
CA ASP A 113 -0.14 -3.45 -21.89
C ASP A 113 -0.40 -1.93 -21.81
N ILE A 114 -1.16 -1.42 -22.78
CA ILE A 114 -1.55 -0.01 -22.86
C ILE A 114 -2.32 0.45 -21.59
N GLN A 115 -3.10 -0.44 -20.98
CA GLN A 115 -3.84 -0.15 -19.74
C GLN A 115 -2.90 0.00 -18.55
N GLU A 116 -1.84 -0.81 -18.47
CA GLU A 116 -0.80 -0.69 -17.44
C GLU A 116 -0.03 0.62 -17.58
N ILE A 117 0.28 1.04 -18.81
CA ILE A 117 0.93 2.34 -19.08
C ILE A 117 0.02 3.49 -18.62
N LYS A 118 -1.27 3.45 -18.93
CA LYS A 118 -2.24 4.46 -18.47
C LYS A 118 -2.31 4.49 -16.92
N ALA A 119 -2.31 3.31 -16.27
CA ALA A 119 -2.32 3.22 -14.82
C ALA A 119 -1.06 3.87 -14.21
N ILE A 120 0.11 3.58 -14.76
CA ILE A 120 1.38 4.18 -14.32
C ILE A 120 1.33 5.70 -14.51
N VAL A 121 0.91 6.18 -15.67
CA VAL A 121 0.83 7.63 -15.95
C VAL A 121 -0.14 8.31 -14.98
N LEU A 122 -1.33 7.76 -14.79
CA LEU A 122 -2.31 8.32 -13.85
C LEU A 122 -1.77 8.33 -12.42
N PHE A 123 -1.13 7.25 -11.99
CA PHE A 123 -0.52 7.15 -10.66
C PHE A 123 0.57 8.21 -10.45
N VAL A 124 1.48 8.37 -11.42
CA VAL A 124 2.54 9.39 -11.37
C VAL A 124 1.96 10.80 -11.33
N LEU A 125 0.89 11.07 -12.09
CA LEU A 125 0.19 12.36 -12.06
C LEU A 125 -0.41 12.64 -10.68
N ILE A 126 -1.11 11.67 -10.08
CA ILE A 126 -1.70 11.82 -8.73
C ILE A 126 -0.60 12.09 -7.71
N LEU A 127 0.50 11.33 -7.74
CA LEU A 127 1.64 11.56 -6.84
C LEU A 127 2.27 12.92 -7.06
N GLY A 128 2.41 13.36 -8.30
CA GLY A 128 2.92 14.69 -8.64
C GLY A 128 2.05 15.81 -8.07
N PHE A 129 0.72 15.70 -8.21
CA PHE A 129 -0.21 16.65 -7.62
C PHE A 129 -0.15 16.64 -6.08
N TRP A 130 -0.01 15.48 -5.46
CA TRP A 130 0.15 15.41 -3.99
C TRP A 130 1.47 16.02 -3.52
N ALA A 131 2.56 15.77 -4.23
CA ALA A 131 3.86 16.35 -3.89
C ALA A 131 3.93 17.88 -4.06
N THR A 132 3.07 18.42 -4.94
CA THR A 132 3.04 19.85 -5.28
C THR A 132 1.80 20.59 -4.72
N ASP A 133 1.09 20.01 -3.75
CA ASP A 133 -0.15 20.54 -3.21
C ASP A 133 0.01 21.94 -2.58
N ARG A 134 1.18 22.28 -2.08
CA ARG A 134 1.54 23.65 -1.62
C ARG A 134 1.50 24.69 -2.74
N LEU A 135 1.77 24.31 -3.99
CA LEU A 135 1.84 25.24 -5.12
C LEU A 135 0.45 25.62 -5.62
N HIS A 136 -0.47 24.66 -5.65
CA HIS A 136 -1.80 24.85 -6.24
C HIS A 136 -2.94 24.85 -5.20
N GLY A 137 -2.68 24.44 -3.95
CA GLY A 137 -3.65 24.45 -2.85
C GLY A 137 -4.82 23.46 -2.98
N ILE A 138 -4.81 22.55 -3.99
CA ILE A 138 -5.84 21.52 -4.18
C ILE A 138 -5.63 20.43 -3.13
N SER A 139 -6.72 20.02 -2.47
CA SER A 139 -6.63 18.99 -1.44
C SER A 139 -6.26 17.62 -2.00
N ALA A 140 -5.50 16.84 -1.24
CA ALA A 140 -5.13 15.48 -1.63
C ALA A 140 -6.36 14.60 -1.91
N THR A 141 -7.45 14.81 -1.16
CA THR A 141 -8.73 14.11 -1.36
C THR A 141 -9.35 14.46 -2.71
N SER A 142 -9.33 15.74 -3.10
CA SER A 142 -9.86 16.17 -4.41
C SER A 142 -9.08 15.57 -5.56
N VAL A 143 -7.75 15.53 -5.45
CA VAL A 143 -6.88 14.90 -6.45
C VAL A 143 -7.19 13.40 -6.56
N ALA A 144 -7.31 12.69 -5.44
CA ALA A 144 -7.65 11.27 -5.43
C ALA A 144 -9.01 10.99 -6.07
N PHE A 145 -10.02 11.82 -5.74
CA PHE A 145 -11.36 11.70 -6.31
C PHE A 145 -11.37 11.90 -7.84
N VAL A 146 -10.70 12.94 -8.31
CA VAL A 146 -10.56 13.20 -9.77
C VAL A 146 -9.81 12.06 -10.43
N GLY A 147 -8.75 11.54 -9.81
CA GLY A 147 -8.01 10.39 -10.31
C GLY A 147 -8.89 9.13 -10.43
N ALA A 148 -9.72 8.85 -9.43
CA ALA A 148 -10.67 7.75 -9.46
C ALA A 148 -11.71 7.89 -10.58
N VAL A 149 -12.24 9.11 -10.77
CA VAL A 149 -13.18 9.42 -11.87
C VAL A 149 -12.50 9.19 -13.22
N ILE A 150 -11.27 9.68 -13.41
CA ILE A 150 -10.52 9.48 -14.66
C ILE A 150 -10.28 7.99 -14.92
N ALA A 151 -9.93 7.22 -13.89
CA ALA A 151 -9.70 5.78 -14.02
C ALA A 151 -10.92 5.01 -14.54
N LEU A 152 -12.13 5.50 -14.25
CA LEU A 152 -13.40 4.88 -14.61
C LEU A 152 -14.05 5.48 -15.88
N LEU A 153 -13.46 6.51 -16.48
CA LEU A 153 -14.04 7.14 -17.67
C LEU A 153 -14.08 6.17 -18.87
N PRO A 154 -15.21 6.06 -19.56
CA PRO A 154 -15.31 5.22 -20.75
C PRO A 154 -14.32 5.69 -21.82
N ARG A 155 -13.64 4.76 -22.50
CA ARG A 155 -12.62 4.94 -23.55
C ARG A 155 -11.25 5.45 -23.07
N ILE A 156 -11.20 6.34 -22.10
CA ILE A 156 -9.97 6.95 -21.58
C ILE A 156 -9.47 6.18 -20.35
N GLY A 157 -10.39 5.72 -19.51
CA GLY A 157 -10.09 5.06 -18.25
C GLY A 157 -9.29 3.78 -18.37
N ILE A 158 -8.87 3.30 -17.23
CA ILE A 158 -8.01 2.13 -17.07
C ILE A 158 -8.86 0.88 -16.87
N VAL A 159 -9.97 1.01 -16.14
CA VAL A 159 -10.84 -0.09 -15.73
C VAL A 159 -12.25 0.15 -16.22
N LYS A 160 -12.90 -0.89 -16.71
CA LYS A 160 -14.31 -0.81 -17.08
C LYS A 160 -15.18 -0.95 -15.84
N TRP A 161 -16.27 -0.20 -15.79
CA TRP A 161 -17.18 -0.17 -14.66
C TRP A 161 -17.72 -1.57 -14.26
N ASN A 162 -17.94 -2.43 -15.23
CA ASN A 162 -18.41 -3.80 -15.01
C ASN A 162 -17.32 -4.77 -14.50
N GLU A 163 -16.06 -4.35 -14.51
CA GLU A 163 -14.91 -5.13 -14.03
C GLU A 163 -14.52 -4.71 -12.59
N VAL A 164 -15.12 -3.61 -12.08
CA VAL A 164 -14.85 -3.10 -10.74
C VAL A 164 -15.73 -3.81 -9.72
N ASP A 165 -15.11 -4.56 -8.84
CA ASP A 165 -15.79 -5.17 -7.69
C ASP A 165 -15.78 -4.17 -6.50
N ILE A 166 -16.84 -3.37 -6.41
CA ILE A 166 -17.01 -2.45 -5.30
C ILE A 166 -17.86 -3.15 -4.24
N PRO A 167 -17.33 -3.36 -3.04
CA PRO A 167 -18.06 -4.04 -1.96
C PRO A 167 -19.12 -3.11 -1.35
N TRP A 168 -20.18 -2.83 -2.09
CA TRP A 168 -21.28 -1.94 -1.68
C TRP A 168 -21.93 -2.33 -0.35
N HIS A 169 -21.84 -3.61 0.03
CA HIS A 169 -22.35 -4.14 1.29
C HIS A 169 -21.53 -3.69 2.52
N LEU A 170 -20.35 -3.09 2.32
CA LEU A 170 -19.51 -2.57 3.39
C LEU A 170 -19.66 -1.05 3.59
N MET A 171 -20.43 -0.38 2.75
CA MET A 171 -20.73 1.05 2.82
C MET A 171 -22.06 1.30 3.52
#